data_5132856bbf5cf2fe0259bec4dc481cc6
#
_entry.id   5132856bbf5cf2fe0259bec4dc481cc6
#
_cell.length_a   1.000
_cell.length_b   1.000
_cell.length_c   1.000
_cell.angle_alpha   90.00
_cell.angle_beta   90.00
_cell.angle_gamma   90.00
#
_symmetry.space_group_name_H-M   'P 1'
#
loop_
_entity.id
_entity.type
_entity.pdbx_description
1 polymer ?
#
loop_
_entity_poly.entity_id
_entity_poly.type
_entity_poly.pdbx_seq_one_letter_code
_entity_poly.pdbx_strand_id
1 'polypeptide(L)'
;MNLGYSHFAELGPGEIVRVTPRGVERLVKPRKEMKICTFLWVYYGYPTSSYEGVNVEEMRYKCGAKLAERDNADCDLVAGVPDSGTAHAIGYANRSGIPFGRPFIKYTPTWPRSFMPPRQAQRDLIARMKLIPVQALIRDKSLLLIDDSIVRGTQ
;
A
#
# COMPACT_ATOMS: atom_id res chain seq x y z
N MET A 1 -11.59 9.68 -17.23
CA MET A 1 -11.65 8.28 -16.78
C MET A 1 -11.27 7.38 -17.94
N ASN A 2 -10.34 6.45 -17.72
CA ASN A 2 -9.65 5.71 -18.78
C ASN A 2 -10.52 4.73 -19.61
N LEU A 3 -11.74 4.45 -19.16
CA LEU A 3 -12.65 3.49 -19.83
C LEU A 3 -13.89 4.16 -20.44
N GLY A 4 -13.90 5.50 -20.57
CA GLY A 4 -15.01 6.22 -21.18
C GLY A 4 -16.26 6.38 -20.30
N TYR A 5 -16.21 5.98 -19.03
CA TYR A 5 -17.29 6.23 -18.06
C TYR A 5 -17.21 7.64 -17.49
N SER A 6 -18.34 8.26 -17.28
CA SER A 6 -18.48 9.50 -16.53
C SER A 6 -18.87 9.21 -15.08
N HIS A 7 -18.42 10.08 -14.15
CA HIS A 7 -18.85 10.02 -12.77
C HIS A 7 -20.34 10.39 -12.70
N PHE A 8 -21.13 9.57 -11.99
CA PHE A 8 -22.56 9.75 -11.86
C PHE A 8 -22.92 10.36 -10.50
N ALA A 9 -22.49 9.74 -9.40
CA ALA A 9 -22.76 10.20 -8.05
C ALA A 9 -21.80 9.54 -7.05
N GLU A 10 -21.58 10.20 -5.92
CA GLU A 10 -20.90 9.65 -4.77
C GLU A 10 -21.93 9.19 -3.73
N LEU A 11 -21.65 8.03 -3.13
CA LEU A 11 -22.48 7.52 -2.04
C LEU A 11 -22.01 8.13 -0.71
N GLY A 12 -22.95 8.59 0.09
CA GLY A 12 -22.68 9.10 1.42
C GLY A 12 -22.51 8.00 2.48
N PRO A 13 -22.15 8.37 3.72
CA PRO A 13 -21.89 7.43 4.80
C PRO A 13 -23.09 6.51 5.11
N GLY A 14 -22.90 5.20 4.93
CA GLY A 14 -23.96 4.21 5.18
C GLY A 14 -25.15 4.28 4.24
N GLU A 15 -25.03 4.98 3.12
CA GLU A 15 -26.03 5.01 2.07
C GLU A 15 -26.10 3.66 1.35
N ILE A 16 -27.31 3.20 1.06
CA ILE A 16 -27.55 1.98 0.30
C ILE A 16 -28.37 2.33 -0.94
N VAL A 17 -27.87 1.92 -2.09
CA VAL A 17 -28.56 2.07 -3.35
C VAL A 17 -28.70 0.74 -4.08
N ARG A 18 -29.77 0.60 -4.84
CA ARG A 18 -29.97 -0.49 -5.80
C ARG A 18 -29.73 0.03 -7.20
N VAL A 19 -28.75 -0.56 -7.90
CA VAL A 19 -28.44 -0.22 -9.30
C VAL A 19 -29.14 -1.21 -10.19
N THR A 20 -29.89 -0.71 -11.17
CA THR A 20 -30.62 -1.50 -12.17
C THR A 20 -30.40 -0.92 -13.56
N PRO A 21 -30.70 -1.64 -14.64
CA PRO A 21 -30.68 -1.07 -16.00
C PRO A 21 -31.58 0.16 -16.19
N ARG A 22 -32.56 0.35 -15.29
CA ARG A 22 -33.51 1.49 -15.30
C ARG A 22 -33.00 2.70 -14.53
N GLY A 23 -31.88 2.57 -13.78
CA GLY A 23 -31.30 3.65 -12.97
C GLY A 23 -30.94 3.22 -11.56
N VAL A 24 -30.67 4.22 -10.73
CA VAL A 24 -30.27 4.07 -9.33
C VAL A 24 -31.42 4.44 -8.40
N GLU A 25 -31.78 3.53 -7.53
CA GLU A 25 -32.79 3.73 -6.49
C GLU A 25 -32.14 3.78 -5.12
N ARG A 26 -32.39 4.83 -4.35
CA ARG A 26 -31.90 4.97 -2.99
C ARG A 26 -32.77 4.21 -2.01
N LEU A 27 -32.22 3.18 -1.37
CA LEU A 27 -32.92 2.37 -0.36
C LEU A 27 -32.74 2.92 1.05
N VAL A 28 -31.53 3.42 1.37
CA VAL A 28 -31.20 4.03 2.67
C VAL A 28 -30.51 5.36 2.43
N LYS A 29 -30.96 6.41 3.11
CA LYS A 29 -30.35 7.75 3.03
C LYS A 29 -28.99 7.77 3.73
N PRO A 30 -28.03 8.60 3.26
CA PRO A 30 -26.74 8.76 3.93
C PRO A 30 -26.89 9.34 5.33
N ARG A 31 -25.98 8.96 6.22
CA ARG A 31 -25.86 9.55 7.56
C ARG A 31 -25.15 10.90 7.48
N LYS A 32 -25.29 11.71 8.54
CA LYS A 32 -24.63 13.02 8.62
C LYS A 32 -23.12 12.90 8.94
N GLU A 33 -22.73 11.87 9.67
CA GLU A 33 -21.35 11.69 10.13
C GLU A 33 -20.59 10.71 9.24
N MET A 34 -19.45 11.15 8.74
CA MET A 34 -18.47 10.32 8.05
C MET A 34 -17.45 9.79 9.06
N LYS A 35 -17.25 8.47 9.10
CA LYS A 35 -16.18 7.81 9.86
C LYS A 35 -15.23 7.17 8.86
N ILE A 36 -14.01 7.69 8.80
CA ILE A 36 -13.00 7.24 7.84
C ILE A 36 -11.88 6.52 8.59
N CYS A 37 -11.50 5.35 8.08
CA CYS A 37 -10.34 4.61 8.58
C CYS A 37 -9.11 4.99 7.77
N THR A 38 -8.01 5.37 8.43
CA THR A 38 -6.73 5.70 7.78
C THR A 38 -6.14 4.54 6.98
N PHE A 39 -6.57 3.31 7.24
CA PHE A 39 -6.21 2.11 6.48
C PHE A 39 -6.50 2.25 4.98
N LEU A 40 -7.47 3.08 4.62
CA LEU A 40 -7.78 3.42 3.23
C LEU A 40 -6.56 3.96 2.49
N TRP A 41 -5.78 4.83 3.12
CA TRP A 41 -4.57 5.40 2.52
C TRP A 41 -3.33 4.56 2.77
N VAL A 42 -3.16 4.06 3.99
CA VAL A 42 -1.93 3.34 4.39
C VAL A 42 -1.76 2.05 3.59
N TYR A 43 -2.84 1.31 3.36
CA TYR A 43 -2.76 -0.02 2.76
C TYR A 43 -3.70 -0.25 1.57
N TYR A 44 -5.02 -0.02 1.78
CA TYR A 44 -6.05 -0.51 0.88
C TYR A 44 -6.17 0.28 -0.42
N GLY A 45 -6.06 1.60 -0.37
CA GLY A 45 -6.30 2.49 -1.50
C GLY A 45 -5.33 2.26 -2.66
N TYR A 46 -5.85 2.39 -3.86
CA TYR A 46 -5.01 2.36 -5.04
C TYR A 46 -4.19 3.66 -5.14
N PRO A 47 -2.89 3.62 -5.51
CA PRO A 47 -1.99 4.79 -5.45
C PRO A 47 -2.49 6.04 -6.16
N THR A 48 -3.17 5.88 -7.32
CA THR A 48 -3.71 7.02 -8.08
C THR A 48 -5.04 7.55 -7.55
N SER A 49 -5.65 6.88 -6.56
CA SER A 49 -6.92 7.30 -5.98
C SER A 49 -6.75 8.42 -4.97
N SER A 50 -7.79 9.22 -4.84
CA SER A 50 -7.92 10.23 -3.77
C SER A 50 -9.21 9.99 -3.00
N TYR A 51 -9.15 10.10 -1.68
CA TYR A 51 -10.29 10.03 -0.78
C TYR A 51 -10.31 11.30 0.06
N GLU A 52 -11.45 11.96 0.15
CA GLU A 52 -11.59 13.25 0.87
C GLU A 52 -10.52 14.28 0.46
N GLY A 53 -10.22 14.36 -0.83
CA GLY A 53 -9.21 15.28 -1.36
C GLY A 53 -7.75 14.93 -1.10
N VAL A 54 -7.48 13.79 -0.43
CA VAL A 54 -6.11 13.33 -0.12
C VAL A 54 -5.73 12.17 -1.03
N ASN A 55 -4.68 12.34 -1.83
CA ASN A 55 -4.16 11.29 -2.68
C ASN A 55 -3.43 10.21 -1.87
N VAL A 56 -3.62 8.95 -2.26
CA VAL A 56 -3.07 7.79 -1.55
C VAL A 56 -1.54 7.76 -1.59
N GLU A 57 -0.95 7.96 -2.75
CA GLU A 57 0.51 7.89 -2.92
C GLU A 57 1.21 9.04 -2.15
N GLU A 58 0.69 10.25 -2.27
CA GLU A 58 1.21 11.42 -1.55
C GLU A 58 1.14 11.22 -0.03
N MET A 59 0.04 10.65 0.47
CA MET A 59 -0.10 10.37 1.89
C MET A 59 0.93 9.35 2.37
N ARG A 60 1.20 8.29 1.60
CA ARG A 60 2.23 7.30 1.92
C ARG A 60 3.62 7.92 1.97
N TYR A 61 3.95 8.84 1.07
CA TYR A 61 5.20 9.60 1.13
C TYR A 61 5.30 10.42 2.42
N LYS A 62 4.22 11.11 2.80
CA LYS A 62 4.16 11.86 4.06
C LYS A 62 4.33 10.95 5.29
N CYS A 63 3.74 9.76 5.28
CA CYS A 63 3.94 8.77 6.35
C CYS A 63 5.41 8.35 6.47
N GLY A 64 6.05 8.00 5.36
CA GLY A 64 7.47 7.66 5.33
C GLY A 64 8.38 8.79 5.83
N ALA A 65 8.11 10.02 5.39
CA ALA A 65 8.83 11.21 5.87
C ALA A 65 8.66 11.41 7.38
N LYS A 66 7.46 11.19 7.92
CA LYS A 66 7.21 11.27 9.37
C LYS A 66 7.90 10.16 10.17
N LEU A 67 8.06 8.99 9.60
CA LEU A 67 8.88 7.93 10.18
C LEU A 67 10.35 8.38 10.29
N ALA A 68 10.92 8.89 9.21
CA ALA A 68 12.31 9.37 9.18
C ALA A 68 12.57 10.50 10.19
N GLU A 69 11.58 11.34 10.50
CA GLU A 69 11.71 12.38 11.53
C GLU A 69 11.82 11.84 12.97
N ARG A 70 11.42 10.59 13.19
CA ARG A 70 11.39 9.94 14.51
C ARG A 70 12.42 8.82 14.67
N ASP A 71 13.13 8.52 13.60
CA ASP A 71 14.08 7.45 13.52
C ASP A 71 15.49 8.00 13.22
N ASN A 72 16.51 7.32 13.76
CA ASN A 72 17.92 7.65 13.55
C ASN A 72 18.64 6.43 12.95
N ALA A 73 18.00 5.75 11.98
CA ALA A 73 18.61 4.59 11.35
C ALA A 73 19.90 4.97 10.63
N ASP A 74 20.96 4.23 10.92
CA ASP A 74 22.24 4.28 10.21
C ASP A 74 22.31 3.07 9.27
N CYS A 75 22.11 3.32 7.98
CA CYS A 75 22.10 2.28 6.95
C CYS A 75 22.51 2.81 5.58
N ASP A 76 22.94 1.90 4.71
CA ASP A 76 23.41 2.25 3.36
C ASP A 76 22.26 2.46 2.37
N LEU A 77 21.11 1.85 2.61
CA LEU A 77 20.01 1.84 1.65
C LEU A 77 18.66 1.71 2.34
N VAL A 78 17.73 2.56 1.95
CA VAL A 78 16.29 2.43 2.29
C VAL A 78 15.57 1.68 1.19
N ALA A 79 14.74 0.72 1.54
CA ALA A 79 13.96 -0.06 0.60
C ALA A 79 12.54 -0.33 1.11
N GLY A 80 11.58 -0.38 0.21
CA GLY A 80 10.23 -0.81 0.50
C GLY A 80 10.04 -2.30 0.24
N VAL A 81 9.25 -2.96 1.09
CA VAL A 81 8.74 -4.28 0.75
C VAL A 81 7.76 -4.13 -0.42
N PRO A 82 8.06 -4.77 -1.58
CA PRO A 82 7.24 -4.57 -2.78
C PRO A 82 5.84 -5.21 -2.66
N ASP A 83 4.78 -4.52 -3.15
CA ASP A 83 4.83 -3.16 -3.73
C ASP A 83 4.35 -2.11 -2.71
N SER A 84 3.66 -2.55 -1.66
CA SER A 84 2.91 -1.70 -0.72
C SER A 84 3.80 -0.79 0.14
N GLY A 85 4.97 -1.27 0.54
CA GLY A 85 5.94 -0.47 1.30
C GLY A 85 6.73 0.55 0.47
N THR A 86 6.68 0.48 -0.86
CA THR A 86 7.54 1.27 -1.74
C THR A 86 7.35 2.78 -1.56
N ALA A 87 6.11 3.25 -1.57
CA ALA A 87 5.82 4.68 -1.41
C ALA A 87 6.25 5.24 -0.05
N HIS A 88 6.05 4.46 1.02
CA HIS A 88 6.51 4.81 2.36
C HIS A 88 8.04 4.90 2.41
N ALA A 89 8.74 3.96 1.78
CA ALA A 89 10.20 3.95 1.73
C ALA A 89 10.77 5.13 0.93
N ILE A 90 10.14 5.52 -0.18
CA ILE A 90 10.53 6.71 -0.94
C ILE A 90 10.38 7.97 -0.07
N GLY A 91 9.26 8.11 0.64
CA GLY A 91 9.04 9.22 1.55
C GLY A 91 10.08 9.29 2.67
N TYR A 92 10.44 8.15 3.23
CA TYR A 92 11.50 8.03 4.24
C TYR A 92 12.86 8.45 3.67
N ALA A 93 13.27 7.89 2.52
CA ALA A 93 14.54 8.18 1.88
C ALA A 93 14.68 9.67 1.53
N ASN A 94 13.64 10.25 0.96
CA ASN A 94 13.61 11.69 0.63
C ASN A 94 13.80 12.58 1.87
N ARG A 95 13.33 12.15 3.03
CA ARG A 95 13.43 12.94 4.28
C ARG A 95 14.73 12.70 5.03
N SER A 96 15.22 11.46 5.08
CA SER A 96 16.46 11.08 5.77
C SER A 96 17.73 11.42 4.98
N GLY A 97 17.64 11.53 3.65
CA GLY A 97 18.79 11.66 2.74
C GLY A 97 19.50 10.33 2.47
N ILE A 98 19.07 9.21 3.04
CA ILE A 98 19.61 7.88 2.75
C ILE A 98 19.09 7.43 1.37
N PRO A 99 19.96 6.89 0.49
CA PRO A 99 19.54 6.46 -0.84
C PRO A 99 18.40 5.44 -0.83
N PHE A 100 17.43 5.62 -1.74
CA PHE A 100 16.41 4.61 -1.98
C PHE A 100 16.89 3.59 -3.01
N GLY A 101 16.59 2.30 -2.79
CA GLY A 101 16.85 1.24 -3.74
C GLY A 101 15.77 0.17 -3.75
N ARG A 102 15.84 -0.74 -4.71
CA ARG A 102 14.93 -1.88 -4.85
C ARG A 102 15.70 -3.20 -4.75
N PRO A 103 16.17 -3.58 -3.56
CA PRO A 103 16.92 -4.82 -3.36
C PRO A 103 16.06 -6.07 -3.50
N PHE A 104 14.75 -5.93 -3.49
CA PHE A 104 13.78 -7.01 -3.71
C PHE A 104 12.84 -6.65 -4.86
N ILE A 105 12.67 -7.60 -5.79
CA ILE A 105 11.74 -7.48 -6.90
C ILE A 105 10.63 -8.50 -6.71
N LYS A 106 9.40 -8.05 -6.83
CA LYS A 106 8.24 -8.93 -6.73
C LYS A 106 8.06 -9.71 -8.04
N TYR A 107 7.98 -11.03 -7.91
CA TYR A 107 7.61 -11.90 -9.01
C TYR A 107 6.08 -11.98 -9.10
N THR A 108 5.52 -11.34 -10.11
CA THR A 108 4.07 -11.11 -10.19
C THR A 108 3.25 -12.11 -11.03
N PRO A 109 3.81 -12.96 -11.92
CA PRO A 109 2.96 -13.57 -12.96
C PRO A 109 1.85 -14.49 -12.46
N THR A 110 1.96 -15.14 -11.29
CA THR A 110 1.04 -16.27 -11.04
C THR A 110 0.63 -16.53 -9.59
N TRP A 111 1.07 -15.77 -8.59
CA TRP A 111 0.84 -16.16 -7.19
C TRP A 111 -0.18 -15.28 -6.46
N PRO A 112 -1.16 -15.90 -5.73
CA PRO A 112 -2.07 -15.17 -4.87
C PRO A 112 -1.31 -14.49 -3.73
N ARG A 113 -2.00 -13.62 -2.98
CA ARG A 113 -1.43 -12.94 -1.82
C ARG A 113 -0.92 -13.98 -0.82
N SER A 114 0.34 -13.84 -0.34
CA SER A 114 1.04 -14.84 0.48
C SER A 114 0.36 -15.15 1.83
N PHE A 115 -0.51 -14.27 2.32
CA PHE A 115 -1.24 -14.47 3.56
C PHE A 115 -2.52 -15.33 3.42
N MET A 116 -2.98 -15.62 2.18
CA MET A 116 -4.23 -16.36 1.92
C MET A 116 -4.14 -17.87 2.21
N PRO A 117 -3.02 -18.59 1.95
CA PRO A 117 -2.96 -20.00 2.25
C PRO A 117 -3.09 -20.30 3.76
N PRO A 118 -3.86 -21.33 4.15
CA PRO A 118 -4.10 -21.64 5.56
C PRO A 118 -2.87 -22.20 6.28
N ARG A 119 -1.96 -22.88 5.54
CA ARG A 119 -0.79 -23.55 6.13
C ARG A 119 0.44 -22.64 6.12
N GLN A 120 1.16 -22.54 7.27
CA GLN A 120 2.35 -21.72 7.41
C GLN A 120 3.43 -22.07 6.39
N ALA A 121 3.73 -23.36 6.21
CA ALA A 121 4.74 -23.81 5.25
C ALA A 121 4.46 -23.38 3.80
N GLN A 122 3.19 -23.32 3.40
CA GLN A 122 2.81 -22.80 2.08
C GLN A 122 3.00 -21.28 1.99
N ARG A 123 2.70 -20.55 3.06
CA ARG A 123 2.95 -19.10 3.11
C ARG A 123 4.43 -18.77 3.00
N ASP A 124 5.27 -19.52 3.73
CA ASP A 124 6.73 -19.34 3.72
C ASP A 124 7.32 -19.66 2.34
N LEU A 125 6.84 -20.72 1.69
CA LEU A 125 7.25 -21.04 0.32
C LEU A 125 6.87 -19.95 -0.66
N ILE A 126 5.63 -19.47 -0.62
CA ILE A 126 5.14 -18.40 -1.49
C ILE A 126 5.90 -17.10 -1.23
N ALA A 127 6.18 -16.75 0.02
CA ALA A 127 6.97 -15.57 0.36
C ALA A 127 8.38 -15.63 -0.25
N ARG A 128 9.07 -16.76 -0.11
CA ARG A 128 10.41 -16.98 -0.70
C ARG A 128 10.42 -16.91 -2.23
N MET A 129 9.37 -17.39 -2.88
CA MET A 129 9.27 -17.36 -4.34
C MET A 129 8.84 -16.00 -4.88
N LYS A 130 8.19 -15.19 -4.06
CA LYS A 130 7.56 -13.94 -4.49
C LYS A 130 8.52 -12.77 -4.52
N LEU A 131 9.50 -12.77 -3.65
CA LEU A 131 10.50 -11.71 -3.53
C LEU A 131 11.85 -12.22 -4.00
N ILE A 132 12.31 -11.71 -5.14
CA ILE A 132 13.61 -12.07 -5.71
C ILE A 132 14.65 -11.02 -5.28
N PRO A 133 15.71 -11.43 -4.55
CA PRO A 133 16.75 -10.51 -4.12
C PRO A 133 17.68 -10.12 -5.27
N VAL A 134 18.03 -8.84 -5.33
CA VAL A 134 19.04 -8.31 -6.23
C VAL A 134 20.38 -8.28 -5.49
N GLN A 135 21.21 -9.31 -5.65
CA GLN A 135 22.45 -9.52 -4.90
C GLN A 135 23.41 -8.32 -4.96
N ALA A 136 23.50 -7.66 -6.11
CA ALA A 136 24.35 -6.48 -6.30
C ALA A 136 23.93 -5.28 -5.43
N LEU A 137 22.68 -5.22 -4.98
CA LEU A 137 22.17 -4.15 -4.12
C LEU A 137 22.18 -4.51 -2.63
N ILE A 138 22.44 -5.79 -2.30
CA ILE A 138 22.32 -6.31 -0.94
C ILE A 138 23.69 -6.60 -0.34
N ARG A 139 24.63 -7.12 -1.18
CA ARG A 139 25.92 -7.59 -0.68
C ARG A 139 26.69 -6.46 0.03
N ASP A 140 27.15 -6.77 1.22
CA ASP A 140 27.96 -5.88 2.08
C ASP A 140 27.29 -4.54 2.40
N LYS A 141 25.93 -4.50 2.44
CA LYS A 141 25.17 -3.30 2.77
C LYS A 141 24.20 -3.54 3.91
N SER A 142 24.04 -2.54 4.75
CA SER A 142 22.96 -2.44 5.73
C SER A 142 21.71 -1.89 5.05
N LEU A 143 20.58 -2.58 5.22
CA LEU A 143 19.30 -2.22 4.58
C LEU A 143 18.26 -1.86 5.64
N LEU A 144 17.60 -0.72 5.47
CA LEU A 144 16.37 -0.40 6.16
C LEU A 144 15.18 -0.82 5.30
N LEU A 145 14.43 -1.82 5.75
CA LEU A 145 13.23 -2.28 5.08
C LEU A 145 11.99 -1.63 5.68
N ILE A 146 11.17 -1.01 4.85
CA ILE A 146 9.92 -0.35 5.23
C ILE A 146 8.75 -1.11 4.60
N ASP A 147 7.78 -1.45 5.42
CA ASP A 147 6.51 -2.03 4.99
C ASP A 147 5.33 -1.16 5.46
N ASP A 148 4.15 -1.38 4.91
CA ASP A 148 2.91 -0.69 5.30
C ASP A 148 2.31 -1.26 6.58
N SER A 149 2.57 -2.52 6.88
CA SER A 149 1.97 -3.23 8.03
C SER A 149 2.74 -4.50 8.39
N ILE A 150 2.66 -4.89 9.66
CA ILE A 150 3.13 -6.19 10.16
C ILE A 150 1.89 -7.02 10.51
N VAL A 151 1.62 -8.07 9.72
CA VAL A 151 0.43 -8.92 9.93
C VAL A 151 0.81 -10.25 10.59
N ARG A 152 1.75 -10.99 10.02
CA ARG A 152 2.15 -12.33 10.50
C ARG A 152 3.67 -12.55 10.56
N GLY A 153 4.45 -11.54 10.27
CA GLY A 153 5.91 -11.61 10.28
C GLY A 153 6.53 -12.65 9.35
N THR A 154 5.89 -12.93 8.22
CA THR A 154 6.37 -13.93 7.24
C THR A 154 7.23 -13.28 6.14
N GLN A 155 7.21 -11.98 6.04
CA GLN A 155 8.01 -11.20 5.08
C GLN A 155 9.31 -10.75 5.69
#